data_cff4aa4038368d54a717f22c698e1a9f
#
_entry.id   cff4aa4038368d54a717f22c698e1a9f
#
_cell.length_a   1.000
_cell.length_b   1.000
_cell.length_c   1.000
_cell.angle_alpha   90.00
_cell.angle_beta   90.00
_cell.angle_gamma   90.00
#
_symmetry.space_group_name_H-M   'P 1'
#
loop_
_entity.id
_entity.type
_entity.pdbx_description
1 polymer ?
#
loop_
_entity_poly.entity_id
_entity_poly.type
_entity_poly.pdbx_seq_one_letter_code
_entity_poly.pdbx_strand_id
1 'polypeptide(L)'
;MAYDIIIGRDEADKVRFGADGLIYLGKLFVKMGQTSSLSNKILMDVARSHVVLVAGKRGSGKSYTLGVIAEELSLLAEEIRQNIASLIFDTMGIFWTMNYSNEKELSLLQEWGLKPQKLPVRVFVPFGFIKKYEEFGIPFTKEFSINPAELDAADWGLTFGLSMNEPAGILLERTISDLKEKEKEFSIDHIVHEIRVDVKAEKEAKNLLENLFLGAKTWGIFSEKATPINKLVEAGTTTILDLSQYNVQGAYNVRGLVISIVSRKLFQERMLYRKKEEVEAVRHGLEYLRYRDKREMPMVWLMLDEAHEFLPREGKTVAT
;
A
#
# COMPACT_ATOMS: atom_id res chain seq x y z
N MET A 1 38.97 9.61 -6.46
CA MET A 1 37.99 8.90 -7.31
C MET A 1 36.63 9.05 -6.71
N ALA A 2 35.62 9.45 -7.48
CA ALA A 2 34.25 9.44 -7.01
C ALA A 2 33.82 7.96 -6.88
N TYR A 3 33.32 7.58 -5.73
CA TYR A 3 32.77 6.24 -5.46
C TYR A 3 31.28 6.37 -5.17
N ASP A 4 30.50 5.39 -5.58
CA ASP A 4 29.07 5.36 -5.31
C ASP A 4 28.80 5.04 -3.82
N ILE A 5 27.85 5.74 -3.23
CA ILE A 5 27.40 5.49 -1.86
C ILE A 5 26.21 4.54 -1.93
N ILE A 6 26.38 3.33 -1.39
CA ILE A 6 25.33 2.30 -1.38
C ILE A 6 24.70 2.24 -0.01
N ILE A 7 23.37 2.42 0.06
CA ILE A 7 22.58 2.37 1.28
C ILE A 7 21.86 1.01 1.34
N GLY A 8 21.90 0.35 2.50
CA GLY A 8 21.12 -0.86 2.77
C GLY A 8 21.75 -2.17 2.31
N ARG A 9 22.96 -2.18 1.70
CA ARG A 9 23.64 -3.38 1.22
C ARG A 9 24.88 -3.68 2.06
N ASP A 10 24.96 -4.87 2.64
CA ASP A 10 26.14 -5.35 3.35
C ASP A 10 27.23 -5.91 2.41
N GLU A 11 28.40 -6.24 2.95
CA GLU A 11 29.51 -6.73 2.14
C GLU A 11 29.25 -8.10 1.50
N ALA A 12 28.50 -8.98 2.16
CA ALA A 12 28.15 -10.29 1.61
C ALA A 12 27.20 -10.14 0.41
N ASP A 13 26.23 -9.24 0.51
CA ASP A 13 25.31 -8.93 -0.58
C ASP A 13 25.98 -8.15 -1.70
N LYS A 14 27.02 -7.33 -1.45
CA LYS A 14 27.83 -6.72 -2.50
C LYS A 14 28.53 -7.78 -3.37
N VAL A 15 29.09 -8.82 -2.73
CA VAL A 15 29.71 -9.94 -3.45
C VAL A 15 28.66 -10.74 -4.21
N ARG A 16 27.49 -10.94 -3.63
CA ARG A 16 26.43 -11.80 -4.20
C ARG A 16 25.70 -11.15 -5.37
N PHE A 17 25.31 -9.89 -5.25
CA PHE A 17 24.46 -9.19 -6.18
C PHE A 17 25.18 -8.14 -7.04
N GLY A 18 26.41 -7.75 -6.67
CA GLY A 18 27.14 -6.71 -7.40
C GLY A 18 26.35 -5.40 -7.47
N ALA A 19 25.99 -4.97 -8.68
CA ALA A 19 25.15 -3.80 -8.93
C ALA A 19 23.67 -4.15 -9.08
N ASP A 20 23.30 -5.42 -9.13
CA ASP A 20 21.93 -5.84 -9.34
C ASP A 20 21.02 -5.44 -8.16
N GLY A 21 19.84 -4.92 -8.47
CA GLY A 21 18.91 -4.46 -7.44
C GLY A 21 19.37 -3.22 -6.68
N LEU A 22 20.18 -2.36 -7.31
CA LEU A 22 20.47 -1.00 -6.84
C LEU A 22 19.63 0.00 -7.62
N ILE A 23 18.95 0.90 -6.91
CA ILE A 23 18.21 2.03 -7.50
C ILE A 23 18.92 3.35 -7.20
N TYR A 24 18.79 4.31 -8.12
CA TYR A 24 19.44 5.61 -8.03
C TYR A 24 18.55 6.63 -7.32
N LEU A 25 18.92 7.04 -6.09
CA LEU A 25 18.16 8.03 -5.34
C LEU A 25 18.56 9.48 -5.62
N GLY A 26 19.80 9.73 -6.02
CA GLY A 26 20.30 11.07 -6.22
C GLY A 26 21.80 11.19 -6.04
N LYS A 27 22.27 12.42 -5.77
CA LYS A 27 23.69 12.72 -5.54
C LYS A 27 23.90 13.35 -4.17
N LEU A 28 25.06 13.06 -3.57
CA LEU A 28 25.46 13.68 -2.32
C LEU A 28 25.65 15.18 -2.51
N PHE A 29 24.92 15.97 -1.74
CA PHE A 29 25.09 17.43 -1.68
C PHE A 29 26.20 17.77 -0.71
N VAL A 30 27.25 18.38 -1.21
CA VAL A 30 28.40 18.81 -0.42
C VAL A 30 28.48 20.34 -0.45
N LYS A 31 28.49 20.94 0.74
CA LYS A 31 28.69 22.39 0.90
C LYS A 31 30.14 22.65 1.28
N MET A 32 30.88 23.37 0.45
CA MET A 32 32.26 23.77 0.67
C MET A 32 32.33 25.30 0.77
N GLY A 33 32.21 25.83 1.98
CA GLY A 33 32.17 27.28 2.20
C GLY A 33 30.94 27.92 1.54
N GLN A 34 31.16 28.80 0.56
CA GLN A 34 30.09 29.46 -0.20
C GLN A 34 29.67 28.70 -1.47
N THR A 35 30.39 27.63 -1.84
CA THR A 35 30.07 26.82 -3.00
C THR A 35 29.39 25.53 -2.59
N SER A 36 28.48 25.04 -3.41
CA SER A 36 27.86 23.72 -3.26
C SER A 36 28.14 22.88 -4.48
N SER A 37 28.32 21.58 -4.28
CA SER A 37 28.57 20.64 -5.34
C SER A 37 27.71 19.38 -5.13
N LEU A 38 27.24 18.83 -6.23
CA LEU A 38 26.65 17.49 -6.26
C LEU A 38 27.78 16.51 -6.64
N SER A 39 28.05 15.57 -5.75
CA SER A 39 29.18 14.65 -5.92
C SER A 39 28.73 13.22 -6.18
N ASN A 40 29.03 12.31 -5.28
CA ASN A 40 28.84 10.88 -5.42
C ASN A 40 27.38 10.49 -5.63
N LYS A 41 27.12 9.48 -6.45
CA LYS A 41 25.78 8.88 -6.55
C LYS A 41 25.39 8.21 -5.26
N ILE A 42 24.13 8.34 -4.89
CA ILE A 42 23.51 7.62 -3.78
C ILE A 42 22.60 6.55 -4.38
N LEU A 43 22.94 5.30 -4.11
CA LEU A 43 22.21 4.13 -4.55
C LEU A 43 21.58 3.44 -3.34
N MET A 44 20.40 2.87 -3.52
CA MET A 44 19.70 2.11 -2.46
C MET A 44 19.50 0.65 -2.89
N ASP A 45 19.77 -0.26 -1.98
CA ASP A 45 19.49 -1.68 -2.17
C ASP A 45 17.99 -1.96 -2.19
N VAL A 46 17.53 -2.71 -3.20
CA VAL A 46 16.15 -3.23 -3.28
C VAL A 46 16.13 -4.74 -3.55
N ALA A 47 17.29 -5.40 -3.54
CA ALA A 47 17.37 -6.86 -3.64
C ALA A 47 16.90 -7.54 -2.34
N ARG A 48 16.98 -6.81 -1.22
CA ARG A 48 16.48 -7.24 0.09
C ARG A 48 15.30 -6.39 0.54
N SER A 49 14.60 -6.87 1.56
CA SER A 49 13.54 -6.10 2.23
C SER A 49 14.14 -5.06 3.16
N HIS A 50 13.69 -3.82 3.09
CA HIS A 50 14.12 -2.72 3.95
C HIS A 50 12.92 -1.98 4.50
N VAL A 51 13.12 -1.30 5.63
CA VAL A 51 12.21 -0.27 6.14
C VAL A 51 12.89 1.08 5.93
N VAL A 52 12.26 1.94 5.13
CA VAL A 52 12.80 3.25 4.77
C VAL A 52 11.87 4.33 5.32
N LEU A 53 12.39 5.22 6.16
CA LEU A 53 11.67 6.39 6.66
C LEU A 53 12.15 7.64 5.95
N VAL A 54 11.26 8.29 5.20
CA VAL A 54 11.50 9.59 4.57
C VAL A 54 10.87 10.68 5.44
N ALA A 55 11.69 11.44 6.15
CA ALA A 55 11.25 12.49 7.06
C ALA A 55 11.71 13.87 6.60
N GLY A 56 10.86 14.89 6.82
CA GLY A 56 11.18 16.26 6.45
C GLY A 56 10.00 17.22 6.66
N LYS A 57 10.27 18.53 6.57
CA LYS A 57 9.25 19.58 6.65
C LYS A 57 8.28 19.51 5.46
N ARG A 58 7.14 20.18 5.56
CA ARG A 58 6.22 20.37 4.43
C ARG A 58 6.98 21.02 3.25
N GLY A 59 6.79 20.49 2.04
CA GLY A 59 7.48 20.98 0.84
C GLY A 59 8.94 20.55 0.70
N SER A 60 9.49 19.68 1.57
CA SER A 60 10.87 19.19 1.49
C SER A 60 11.10 18.05 0.47
N GLY A 61 10.08 17.67 -0.28
CA GLY A 61 10.20 16.62 -1.31
C GLY A 61 9.95 15.18 -0.84
N LYS A 62 9.30 14.97 0.33
CA LYS A 62 9.00 13.61 0.82
C LYS A 62 8.25 12.75 -0.18
N SER A 63 7.08 13.23 -0.65
CA SER A 63 6.26 12.51 -1.64
C SER A 63 6.99 12.39 -2.99
N TYR A 64 7.80 13.38 -3.35
CA TYR A 64 8.67 13.31 -4.53
C TYR A 64 9.69 12.17 -4.41
N THR A 65 10.30 11.98 -3.22
CA THR A 65 11.22 10.86 -2.97
C THR A 65 10.53 9.50 -3.10
N LEU A 66 9.28 9.36 -2.63
CA LEU A 66 8.49 8.15 -2.86
C LEU A 66 8.29 7.90 -4.36
N GLY A 67 7.97 8.95 -5.12
CA GLY A 67 7.87 8.89 -6.58
C GLY A 67 9.18 8.42 -7.23
N VAL A 68 10.33 8.97 -6.83
CA VAL A 68 11.66 8.56 -7.34
C VAL A 68 11.90 7.08 -7.06
N ILE A 69 11.63 6.59 -5.85
CA ILE A 69 11.81 5.17 -5.53
C ILE A 69 10.92 4.30 -6.43
N ALA A 70 9.65 4.65 -6.61
CA ALA A 70 8.72 3.90 -7.45
C ALA A 70 9.14 3.92 -8.92
N GLU A 71 9.62 5.06 -9.42
CA GLU A 71 10.16 5.21 -10.78
C GLU A 71 11.38 4.30 -10.98
N GLU A 72 12.35 4.39 -10.12
CA GLU A 72 13.58 3.60 -10.21
C GLU A 72 13.33 2.08 -10.08
N LEU A 73 12.38 1.66 -9.24
CA LEU A 73 11.95 0.25 -9.19
C LEU A 73 11.38 -0.23 -10.53
N SER A 74 10.66 0.63 -11.24
CA SER A 74 10.08 0.31 -12.54
C SER A 74 11.12 0.31 -13.69
N LEU A 75 12.30 0.91 -13.46
CA LEU A 75 13.40 1.00 -14.42
C LEU A 75 14.48 -0.08 -14.24
N LEU A 76 14.36 -0.91 -13.23
CA LEU A 76 15.25 -2.05 -13.04
C LEU A 76 15.27 -2.96 -14.28
N ALA A 77 16.37 -3.67 -14.47
CA ALA A 77 16.48 -4.70 -15.51
C ALA A 77 15.32 -5.70 -15.43
N GLU A 78 14.85 -6.18 -16.57
CA GLU A 78 13.64 -7.00 -16.68
C GLU A 78 13.66 -8.22 -15.74
N GLU A 79 14.82 -8.88 -15.63
CA GLU A 79 15.04 -10.07 -14.82
C GLU A 79 14.81 -9.80 -13.32
N ILE A 80 15.07 -8.56 -12.88
CA ILE A 80 14.87 -8.11 -11.50
C ILE A 80 13.45 -7.56 -11.33
N ARG A 81 13.05 -6.69 -12.25
CA ARG A 81 11.77 -5.98 -12.24
C ARG A 81 10.57 -6.94 -12.18
N GLN A 82 10.63 -8.06 -12.92
CA GLN A 82 9.57 -9.08 -12.92
C GLN A 82 9.36 -9.79 -11.57
N ASN A 83 10.23 -9.54 -10.58
CA ASN A 83 10.15 -10.08 -9.23
C ASN A 83 9.82 -9.03 -8.16
N ILE A 84 9.57 -7.79 -8.57
CA ILE A 84 9.28 -6.65 -7.67
C ILE A 84 7.98 -5.98 -8.13
N ALA A 85 7.16 -5.58 -7.18
CA ALA A 85 5.99 -4.74 -7.38
C ALA A 85 6.01 -3.58 -6.37
N SER A 86 5.39 -2.47 -6.75
CA SER A 86 5.22 -1.32 -5.85
C SER A 86 3.73 -1.04 -5.63
N LEU A 87 3.36 -0.73 -4.39
CA LEU A 87 2.02 -0.27 -4.04
C LEU A 87 2.13 1.02 -3.24
N ILE A 88 1.59 2.11 -3.78
CA ILE A 88 1.54 3.42 -3.13
C ILE A 88 0.12 3.63 -2.58
N PHE A 89 0.01 3.87 -1.28
CA PHE A 89 -1.21 4.40 -0.68
C PHE A 89 -1.18 5.93 -0.81
N ASP A 90 -1.89 6.43 -1.80
CA ASP A 90 -1.92 7.86 -2.15
C ASP A 90 -3.02 8.58 -1.37
N THR A 91 -2.64 9.29 -0.33
CA THR A 91 -3.58 10.02 0.53
C THR A 91 -3.87 11.43 0.02
N MET A 92 -3.03 11.95 -0.88
CA MET A 92 -3.15 13.30 -1.43
C MET A 92 -3.67 13.33 -2.88
N GLY A 93 -3.74 12.18 -3.55
CA GLY A 93 -4.20 12.08 -4.93
C GLY A 93 -3.25 12.72 -5.94
N ILE A 94 -1.95 12.53 -5.77
CA ILE A 94 -0.92 13.18 -6.60
C ILE A 94 -0.17 12.22 -7.52
N PHE A 95 -0.07 10.94 -7.16
CA PHE A 95 0.79 9.98 -7.85
C PHE A 95 0.25 9.50 -9.20
N TRP A 96 -1.04 9.70 -9.51
CA TRP A 96 -1.59 9.39 -10.84
C TRP A 96 -0.84 10.11 -11.97
N THR A 97 -0.21 11.26 -11.65
CA THR A 97 0.60 12.04 -12.60
C THR A 97 1.80 11.29 -13.15
N MET A 98 2.26 10.21 -12.47
CA MET A 98 3.33 9.33 -12.95
C MET A 98 2.99 8.59 -14.27
N ASN A 99 1.70 8.59 -14.67
CA ASN A 99 1.29 8.14 -16.01
C ASN A 99 1.76 9.04 -17.16
N TYR A 100 2.28 10.22 -16.84
CA TYR A 100 2.70 11.22 -17.82
C TYR A 100 4.19 11.51 -17.67
N SER A 101 4.86 11.72 -18.79
CA SER A 101 6.27 12.13 -18.77
C SER A 101 6.42 13.55 -18.23
N ASN A 102 7.46 13.78 -17.43
CA ASN A 102 7.76 15.11 -16.89
C ASN A 102 8.47 15.98 -17.96
N GLU A 103 7.70 16.61 -18.81
CA GLU A 103 8.23 17.51 -19.83
C GLU A 103 8.43 18.95 -19.32
N LYS A 104 7.87 19.25 -18.15
CA LYS A 104 7.95 20.58 -17.55
C LYS A 104 9.36 20.91 -17.07
N GLU A 105 10.14 19.92 -16.65
CA GLU A 105 11.46 20.07 -16.06
C GLU A 105 12.58 19.45 -16.93
N LEU A 106 12.41 19.53 -18.25
CA LEU A 106 13.36 18.96 -19.22
C LEU A 106 14.81 19.38 -19.01
N SER A 107 15.07 20.66 -18.72
CA SER A 107 16.42 21.17 -18.50
C SER A 107 17.07 20.54 -17.25
N LEU A 108 16.30 20.41 -16.17
CA LEU A 108 16.76 19.78 -14.94
C LEU A 108 17.05 18.28 -15.16
N LEU A 109 16.18 17.57 -15.86
CA LEU A 109 16.40 16.16 -16.19
C LEU A 109 17.68 15.97 -17.01
N GLN A 110 17.92 16.85 -17.98
CA GLN A 110 19.14 16.80 -18.81
C GLN A 110 20.41 17.04 -17.98
N GLU A 111 20.41 18.00 -17.04
CA GLU A 111 21.54 18.23 -16.13
C GLU A 111 21.87 17.00 -15.28
N TRP A 112 20.85 16.21 -14.95
CA TRP A 112 21.00 14.95 -14.21
C TRP A 112 21.30 13.74 -15.11
N GLY A 113 21.35 13.93 -16.43
CA GLY A 113 21.53 12.84 -17.41
C GLY A 113 20.31 11.92 -17.53
N LEU A 114 19.14 12.42 -17.16
CA LEU A 114 17.86 11.72 -17.21
C LEU A 114 17.03 12.15 -18.42
N LYS A 115 16.04 11.33 -18.76
CA LYS A 115 15.08 11.62 -19.83
C LYS A 115 13.66 11.56 -19.27
N PRO A 116 12.74 12.44 -19.75
CA PRO A 116 11.33 12.30 -19.38
C PRO A 116 10.77 10.97 -19.88
N GLN A 117 10.03 10.29 -19.07
CA GLN A 117 9.41 9.02 -19.45
C GLN A 117 8.10 8.79 -18.70
N LYS A 118 7.23 8.03 -19.34
CA LYS A 118 5.99 7.53 -18.76
C LYS A 118 6.27 6.24 -18.03
N LEU A 119 5.70 6.09 -16.82
CA LEU A 119 5.87 4.89 -16.00
C LEU A 119 4.69 3.91 -16.17
N PRO A 120 4.92 2.61 -16.00
CA PRO A 120 3.85 1.61 -16.02
C PRO A 120 3.07 1.63 -14.70
N VAL A 121 2.32 2.71 -14.45
CA VAL A 121 1.50 2.84 -13.25
C VAL A 121 0.04 2.49 -13.50
N ARG A 122 -0.60 1.90 -12.49
CA ARG A 122 -2.02 1.59 -12.48
C ARG A 122 -2.68 2.28 -11.31
N VAL A 123 -3.68 3.10 -11.59
CA VAL A 123 -4.41 3.86 -10.59
C VAL A 123 -5.72 3.14 -10.27
N PHE A 124 -5.87 2.74 -9.00
CA PHE A 124 -7.09 2.16 -8.46
C PHE A 124 -7.82 3.20 -7.61
N VAL A 125 -9.11 3.35 -7.84
CA VAL A 125 -9.96 4.28 -7.10
C VAL A 125 -11.13 3.54 -6.44
N PRO A 126 -11.61 3.96 -5.26
CA PRO A 126 -12.76 3.33 -4.64
C PRO A 126 -13.98 3.39 -5.55
N PHE A 127 -14.69 2.27 -5.70
CA PHE A 127 -15.75 2.12 -6.69
C PHE A 127 -16.87 3.15 -6.57
N GLY A 128 -17.18 3.63 -5.36
CA GLY A 128 -18.19 4.66 -5.13
C GLY A 128 -17.84 6.05 -5.65
N PHE A 129 -16.60 6.27 -6.08
CA PHE A 129 -16.13 7.58 -6.58
C PHE A 129 -15.85 7.61 -8.09
N ILE A 130 -16.07 6.52 -8.82
CA ILE A 130 -15.79 6.42 -10.27
C ILE A 130 -16.43 7.56 -11.03
N LYS A 131 -17.74 7.79 -10.84
CA LYS A 131 -18.47 8.88 -11.53
C LYS A 131 -17.82 10.24 -11.32
N LYS A 132 -17.35 10.51 -10.10
CA LYS A 132 -16.68 11.76 -9.77
C LYS A 132 -15.35 11.88 -10.53
N TYR A 133 -14.55 10.81 -10.63
CA TYR A 133 -13.30 10.82 -11.39
C TYR A 133 -13.54 11.04 -12.88
N GLU A 134 -14.58 10.40 -13.45
CA GLU A 134 -14.99 10.60 -14.84
C GLU A 134 -15.46 12.03 -15.10
N GLU A 135 -16.29 12.61 -14.23
CA GLU A 135 -16.78 13.99 -14.33
C GLU A 135 -15.65 15.03 -14.30
N PHE A 136 -14.62 14.80 -13.48
CA PHE A 136 -13.46 15.69 -13.39
C PHE A 136 -12.35 15.36 -14.39
N GLY A 137 -12.52 14.32 -15.22
CA GLY A 137 -11.51 13.88 -16.18
C GLY A 137 -10.21 13.40 -15.55
N ILE A 138 -10.25 12.92 -14.29
CA ILE A 138 -9.09 12.39 -13.60
C ILE A 138 -8.88 10.95 -14.08
N PRO A 139 -7.70 10.61 -14.64
CA PRO A 139 -7.47 9.28 -15.18
C PRO A 139 -7.31 8.24 -14.07
N PHE A 140 -7.95 7.10 -14.23
CA PHE A 140 -7.79 5.92 -13.40
C PHE A 140 -7.77 4.66 -14.26
N THR A 141 -7.28 3.56 -13.70
CA THR A 141 -7.15 2.29 -14.44
C THR A 141 -8.29 1.34 -14.11
N LYS A 142 -8.63 1.22 -12.83
CA LYS A 142 -9.63 0.28 -12.30
C LYS A 142 -10.27 0.78 -11.01
N GLU A 143 -11.43 0.21 -10.72
CA GLU A 143 -12.08 0.33 -9.42
C GLU A 143 -11.43 -0.55 -8.36
N PHE A 144 -11.56 -0.12 -7.11
CA PHE A 144 -11.14 -0.84 -5.92
C PHE A 144 -12.30 -1.02 -4.96
N SER A 145 -12.43 -2.22 -4.40
CA SER A 145 -13.43 -2.55 -3.38
C SER A 145 -12.92 -3.59 -2.40
N ILE A 146 -13.51 -3.59 -1.21
CA ILE A 146 -13.23 -4.54 -0.13
C ILE A 146 -14.53 -5.31 0.16
N ASN A 147 -14.45 -6.62 0.39
CA ASN A 147 -15.59 -7.36 0.91
C ASN A 147 -15.66 -7.17 2.43
N PRO A 148 -16.81 -6.80 3.01
CA PRO A 148 -16.97 -6.68 4.46
C PRO A 148 -16.58 -7.95 5.25
N ALA A 149 -16.72 -9.13 4.66
CA ALA A 149 -16.32 -10.40 5.24
C ALA A 149 -14.81 -10.54 5.48
N GLU A 150 -14.00 -9.69 4.84
CA GLU A 150 -12.55 -9.66 5.03
C GLU A 150 -12.12 -8.99 6.34
N LEU A 151 -13.04 -8.26 7.00
CA LEU A 151 -12.83 -7.61 8.28
C LEU A 151 -13.27 -8.50 9.43
N ASP A 152 -12.49 -8.45 10.51
CA ASP A 152 -12.87 -9.04 11.78
C ASP A 152 -13.66 -8.03 12.63
N ALA A 153 -14.34 -8.50 13.66
CA ALA A 153 -15.08 -7.63 14.58
C ALA A 153 -14.16 -6.59 15.24
N ALA A 154 -12.90 -6.96 15.51
CA ALA A 154 -11.89 -6.04 16.04
C ALA A 154 -11.55 -4.91 15.06
N ASP A 155 -11.45 -5.20 13.75
CA ASP A 155 -11.22 -4.18 12.72
C ASP A 155 -12.37 -3.16 12.69
N TRP A 156 -13.61 -3.65 12.73
CA TRP A 156 -14.79 -2.81 12.80
C TRP A 156 -14.85 -2.00 14.10
N GLY A 157 -14.55 -2.66 15.24
CA GLY A 157 -14.50 -2.01 16.54
C GLY A 157 -13.51 -0.85 16.57
N LEU A 158 -12.28 -1.07 16.07
CA LEU A 158 -11.27 -0.01 15.95
C LEU A 158 -11.71 1.10 14.98
N THR A 159 -12.33 0.73 13.85
CA THR A 159 -12.81 1.69 12.85
C THR A 159 -13.90 2.60 13.41
N PHE A 160 -14.82 2.04 14.19
CA PHE A 160 -15.93 2.78 14.78
C PHE A 160 -15.63 3.38 16.16
N GLY A 161 -14.43 3.12 16.71
CA GLY A 161 -14.05 3.58 18.04
C GLY A 161 -14.83 2.90 19.17
N LEU A 162 -15.24 1.63 18.98
CA LEU A 162 -16.01 0.85 19.93
C LEU A 162 -15.11 0.04 20.86
N SER A 163 -15.49 -0.01 22.14
CA SER A 163 -14.92 -0.95 23.08
C SER A 163 -15.56 -2.33 22.90
N MET A 164 -14.74 -3.36 22.68
CA MET A 164 -15.23 -4.73 22.47
C MET A 164 -15.87 -5.36 23.73
N ASN A 165 -15.68 -4.75 24.92
CA ASN A 165 -16.26 -5.19 26.19
C ASN A 165 -17.61 -4.52 26.50
N GLU A 166 -18.06 -3.57 25.69
CA GLU A 166 -19.34 -2.89 25.81
C GLU A 166 -20.45 -3.61 25.02
N PRO A 167 -21.75 -3.37 25.31
CA PRO A 167 -22.85 -4.06 24.66
C PRO A 167 -22.81 -4.02 23.12
N ALA A 168 -22.42 -2.89 22.53
CA ALA A 168 -22.27 -2.76 21.08
C ALA A 168 -21.11 -3.59 20.54
N GLY A 169 -19.97 -3.61 21.24
CA GLY A 169 -18.82 -4.45 20.84
C GLY A 169 -19.12 -5.94 20.92
N ILE A 170 -19.81 -6.37 21.98
CA ILE A 170 -20.24 -7.77 22.17
C ILE A 170 -21.21 -8.18 21.05
N LEU A 171 -22.17 -7.32 20.71
CA LEU A 171 -23.09 -7.57 19.60
C LEU A 171 -22.34 -7.64 18.26
N LEU A 172 -21.40 -6.73 18.03
CA LEU A 172 -20.56 -6.71 16.84
C LEU A 172 -19.77 -8.02 16.68
N GLU A 173 -19.09 -8.47 17.74
CA GLU A 173 -18.32 -9.72 17.74
C GLU A 173 -19.21 -10.91 17.36
N ARG A 174 -20.36 -11.04 18.01
CA ARG A 174 -21.32 -12.12 17.74
C ARG A 174 -21.82 -12.06 16.29
N THR A 175 -22.25 -10.89 15.83
CA THR A 175 -22.79 -10.71 14.48
C THR A 175 -21.78 -11.10 13.40
N ILE A 176 -20.54 -10.62 13.51
CA ILE A 176 -19.49 -10.92 12.52
C ILE A 176 -19.08 -12.39 12.58
N SER A 177 -18.96 -12.97 13.78
CA SER A 177 -18.63 -14.40 13.93
C SER A 177 -19.72 -15.29 13.34
N ASP A 178 -20.99 -15.03 13.66
CA ASP A 178 -22.13 -15.79 13.13
C ASP A 178 -22.24 -15.71 11.61
N LEU A 179 -21.98 -14.53 11.01
CA LEU A 179 -21.95 -14.36 9.56
C LEU A 179 -20.81 -15.16 8.93
N LYS A 180 -19.59 -15.07 9.48
CA LYS A 180 -18.43 -15.80 8.96
C LYS A 180 -18.56 -17.32 9.03
N GLU A 181 -19.33 -17.84 10.00
CA GLU A 181 -19.66 -19.27 10.08
C GLU A 181 -20.68 -19.70 9.01
N LYS A 182 -21.63 -18.82 8.67
CA LYS A 182 -22.69 -19.11 7.71
C LYS A 182 -22.26 -18.88 6.26
N GLU A 183 -21.51 -17.81 5.99
CA GLU A 183 -21.23 -17.29 4.66
C GLU A 183 -19.77 -16.89 4.52
N LYS A 184 -19.18 -17.21 3.35
CA LYS A 184 -17.80 -16.77 3.05
C LYS A 184 -17.72 -15.31 2.61
N GLU A 185 -18.77 -14.80 2.00
CA GLU A 185 -18.88 -13.44 1.49
C GLU A 185 -20.22 -12.86 1.92
N PHE A 186 -20.23 -11.67 2.45
CA PHE A 186 -21.45 -10.96 2.87
C PHE A 186 -21.28 -9.44 2.68
N SER A 187 -22.42 -8.77 2.54
CA SER A 187 -22.48 -7.33 2.39
C SER A 187 -22.72 -6.61 3.71
N ILE A 188 -22.60 -5.29 3.71
CA ILE A 188 -23.04 -4.44 4.84
C ILE A 188 -24.53 -4.66 5.15
N ASP A 189 -25.36 -4.91 4.15
CA ASP A 189 -26.80 -5.14 4.34
C ASP A 189 -27.06 -6.44 5.11
N HIS A 190 -26.26 -7.50 4.88
CA HIS A 190 -26.32 -8.73 5.68
C HIS A 190 -25.95 -8.47 7.15
N ILE A 191 -24.91 -7.67 7.40
CA ILE A 191 -24.52 -7.28 8.77
C ILE A 191 -25.66 -6.52 9.46
N VAL A 192 -26.24 -5.53 8.79
CA VAL A 192 -27.37 -4.74 9.31
C VAL A 192 -28.58 -5.62 9.59
N HIS A 193 -28.86 -6.59 8.71
CA HIS A 193 -29.96 -7.53 8.90
C HIS A 193 -29.75 -8.38 10.17
N GLU A 194 -28.58 -9.01 10.34
CA GLU A 194 -28.27 -9.82 11.52
C GLU A 194 -28.34 -9.01 12.82
N ILE A 195 -27.86 -7.75 12.81
CA ILE A 195 -28.01 -6.83 13.96
C ILE A 195 -29.49 -6.62 14.32
N ARG A 196 -30.36 -6.39 13.33
CA ARG A 196 -31.79 -6.13 13.56
C ARG A 196 -32.50 -7.32 14.15
N VAL A 197 -32.22 -8.52 13.68
CA VAL A 197 -32.92 -9.76 14.09
C VAL A 197 -32.36 -10.35 15.37
N ASP A 198 -31.21 -9.91 15.88
CA ASP A 198 -30.65 -10.39 17.13
C ASP A 198 -31.65 -10.18 18.31
N VAL A 199 -32.00 -11.23 19.00
CA VAL A 199 -33.01 -11.19 20.09
C VAL A 199 -32.41 -10.94 21.48
N LYS A 200 -31.08 -11.05 21.60
CA LYS A 200 -30.37 -10.95 22.88
C LYS A 200 -29.83 -9.56 23.16
N ALA A 201 -29.63 -8.75 22.10
CA ALA A 201 -29.01 -7.45 22.22
C ALA A 201 -29.98 -6.36 22.65
N GLU A 202 -29.50 -5.42 23.44
CA GLU A 202 -30.21 -4.22 23.82
C GLU A 202 -30.50 -3.31 22.63
N LYS A 203 -31.65 -2.62 22.69
CA LYS A 203 -32.11 -1.77 21.59
C LYS A 203 -31.13 -0.66 21.26
N GLU A 204 -30.47 -0.09 22.26
CA GLU A 204 -29.48 0.96 22.13
C GLU A 204 -28.25 0.48 21.37
N ALA A 205 -27.72 -0.70 21.67
CA ALA A 205 -26.59 -1.31 20.98
C ALA A 205 -26.94 -1.62 19.53
N LYS A 206 -28.14 -2.13 19.25
CA LYS A 206 -28.61 -2.34 17.87
C LYS A 206 -28.69 -1.06 17.07
N ASN A 207 -29.35 -0.04 17.61
CA ASN A 207 -29.50 1.25 16.94
C ASN A 207 -28.14 1.91 16.65
N LEU A 208 -27.19 1.81 17.59
CA LEU A 208 -25.85 2.33 17.40
C LEU A 208 -25.14 1.63 16.24
N LEU A 209 -25.05 0.29 16.27
CA LEU A 209 -24.37 -0.48 15.23
C LEU A 209 -25.04 -0.33 13.86
N GLU A 210 -26.37 -0.37 13.82
CA GLU A 210 -27.11 -0.15 12.59
C GLU A 210 -26.73 1.18 11.93
N ASN A 211 -26.74 2.28 12.69
CA ASN A 211 -26.36 3.59 12.18
C ASN A 211 -24.89 3.64 11.72
N LEU A 212 -23.98 2.99 12.45
CA LEU A 212 -22.56 2.92 12.08
C LEU A 212 -22.36 2.18 10.75
N PHE A 213 -23.02 1.03 10.56
CA PHE A 213 -22.91 0.27 9.31
C PHE A 213 -23.64 0.94 8.15
N LEU A 214 -24.78 1.59 8.36
CA LEU A 214 -25.42 2.41 7.31
C LEU A 214 -24.52 3.57 6.92
N GLY A 215 -23.81 4.20 7.86
CA GLY A 215 -22.76 5.17 7.57
C GLY A 215 -21.63 4.58 6.74
N ALA A 216 -21.10 3.41 7.12
CA ALA A 216 -20.02 2.73 6.40
C ALA A 216 -20.41 2.37 4.95
N LYS A 217 -21.68 2.06 4.71
CA LYS A 217 -22.20 1.82 3.35
C LYS A 217 -21.99 3.02 2.42
N THR A 218 -22.04 4.24 2.96
CA THR A 218 -21.84 5.47 2.17
C THR A 218 -20.39 5.74 1.80
N TRP A 219 -19.44 5.00 2.36
CA TRP A 219 -18.00 5.20 2.05
C TRP A 219 -17.62 4.78 0.64
N GLY A 220 -18.47 4.03 -0.06
CA GLY A 220 -18.24 3.65 -1.46
C GLY A 220 -17.04 2.76 -1.68
N ILE A 221 -16.67 1.93 -0.68
CA ILE A 221 -15.54 1.02 -0.76
C ILE A 221 -15.94 -0.45 -0.57
N PHE A 222 -17.08 -0.72 0.06
CA PHE A 222 -17.53 -2.08 0.37
C PHE A 222 -18.41 -2.66 -0.73
N SER A 223 -18.04 -3.84 -1.22
CA SER A 223 -18.78 -4.61 -2.23
C SER A 223 -18.67 -6.10 -1.91
N GLU A 224 -19.68 -6.89 -2.26
CA GLU A 224 -19.60 -8.36 -2.17
C GLU A 224 -18.46 -8.92 -3.02
N LYS A 225 -18.14 -8.25 -4.14
CA LYS A 225 -16.99 -8.60 -4.99
C LYS A 225 -15.80 -7.73 -4.65
N ALA A 226 -14.92 -8.25 -3.78
CA ALA A 226 -13.66 -7.58 -3.46
C ALA A 226 -12.70 -7.55 -4.65
N THR A 227 -11.86 -6.52 -4.70
CA THR A 227 -10.70 -6.52 -5.58
C THR A 227 -9.68 -7.54 -5.08
N PRO A 228 -9.34 -8.57 -5.87
CA PRO A 228 -8.35 -9.56 -5.45
C PRO A 228 -6.99 -8.90 -5.22
N ILE A 229 -6.32 -9.29 -4.13
CA ILE A 229 -5.05 -8.65 -3.72
C ILE A 229 -3.95 -8.78 -4.79
N ASN A 230 -3.91 -9.90 -5.51
CA ASN A 230 -2.96 -10.13 -6.61
C ASN A 230 -3.16 -9.14 -7.77
N LYS A 231 -4.31 -8.49 -7.88
CA LYS A 231 -4.54 -7.42 -8.86
C LYS A 231 -3.92 -6.09 -8.44
N LEU A 232 -3.60 -5.93 -7.17
CA LEU A 232 -2.94 -4.73 -6.65
C LEU A 232 -1.40 -4.82 -6.74
N VAL A 233 -0.83 -6.02 -6.88
CA VAL A 233 0.63 -6.22 -6.82
C VAL A 233 1.14 -7.02 -8.02
N GLU A 234 0.95 -6.46 -9.20
CA GLU A 234 1.49 -7.06 -10.43
C GLU A 234 2.98 -6.71 -10.57
N ALA A 235 3.81 -7.74 -10.82
CA ALA A 235 5.24 -7.60 -10.98
C ALA A 235 5.60 -6.62 -12.10
N GLY A 236 6.63 -5.82 -11.87
CA GLY A 236 7.12 -4.82 -12.82
C GLY A 236 6.25 -3.57 -12.94
N THR A 237 5.20 -3.45 -12.11
CA THR A 237 4.30 -2.28 -12.14
C THR A 237 4.21 -1.58 -10.79
N THR A 238 3.91 -0.29 -10.84
CA THR A 238 3.54 0.49 -9.66
C THR A 238 2.02 0.63 -9.62
N THR A 239 1.41 0.15 -8.56
CA THR A 239 -0.01 0.37 -8.28
C THR A 239 -0.16 1.56 -7.35
N ILE A 240 -1.06 2.47 -7.69
CA ILE A 240 -1.45 3.61 -6.88
C ILE A 240 -2.87 3.34 -6.40
N LEU A 241 -3.04 3.22 -5.09
CA LEU A 241 -4.36 3.13 -4.46
C LEU A 241 -4.74 4.53 -3.97
N ASP A 242 -5.58 5.19 -4.75
CA ASP A 242 -5.97 6.57 -4.46
C ASP A 242 -7.03 6.61 -3.35
N LEU A 243 -6.64 7.10 -2.20
CA LEU A 243 -7.45 7.27 -1.01
C LEU A 243 -7.75 8.74 -0.69
N SER A 244 -7.42 9.65 -1.61
CA SER A 244 -7.55 11.11 -1.40
C SER A 244 -8.99 11.58 -1.18
N GLN A 245 -9.96 10.79 -1.65
CA GLN A 245 -11.38 11.12 -1.47
C GLN A 245 -11.87 10.96 -0.02
N TYR A 246 -11.15 10.20 0.81
CA TYR A 246 -11.47 10.06 2.22
C TYR A 246 -10.81 11.17 3.03
N ASN A 247 -11.61 12.03 3.65
CA ASN A 247 -11.09 13.13 4.46
C ASN A 247 -10.60 12.63 5.82
N VAL A 248 -9.46 13.17 6.26
CA VAL A 248 -8.87 12.88 7.59
C VAL A 248 -9.74 13.39 8.74
N GLN A 249 -10.52 14.44 8.50
CA GLN A 249 -11.38 15.09 9.52
C GLN A 249 -12.75 14.41 9.72
N GLY A 250 -13.01 13.30 9.00
CA GLY A 250 -14.21 12.49 9.22
C GLY A 250 -14.16 11.72 10.55
N ALA A 251 -15.33 11.32 11.04
CA ALA A 251 -15.46 10.54 12.28
C ALA A 251 -14.75 9.18 12.22
N TYR A 252 -14.41 8.69 11.02
CA TYR A 252 -13.87 7.35 10.81
C TYR A 252 -12.62 7.38 9.95
N ASN A 253 -11.59 6.65 10.38
CA ASN A 253 -10.32 6.56 9.64
C ASN A 253 -10.41 5.49 8.53
N VAL A 254 -11.16 5.77 7.47
CA VAL A 254 -11.31 4.86 6.30
C VAL A 254 -9.97 4.59 5.63
N ARG A 255 -9.07 5.59 5.55
CA ARG A 255 -7.72 5.41 5.00
C ARG A 255 -6.93 4.37 5.79
N GLY A 256 -6.90 4.51 7.12
CA GLY A 256 -6.23 3.55 8.01
C GLY A 256 -6.79 2.14 7.89
N LEU A 257 -8.11 2.01 7.78
CA LEU A 257 -8.78 0.73 7.56
C LEU A 257 -8.30 0.06 6.26
N VAL A 258 -8.32 0.78 5.15
CA VAL A 258 -7.89 0.25 3.84
C VAL A 258 -6.42 -0.17 3.88
N ILE A 259 -5.54 0.68 4.41
CA ILE A 259 -4.11 0.41 4.53
C ILE A 259 -3.89 -0.87 5.36
N SER A 260 -4.57 -0.98 6.49
CA SER A 260 -4.47 -2.16 7.36
C SER A 260 -4.88 -3.45 6.65
N ILE A 261 -6.06 -3.47 6.05
CA ILE A 261 -6.60 -4.67 5.39
C ILE A 261 -5.71 -5.09 4.23
N VAL A 262 -5.35 -4.15 3.35
CA VAL A 262 -4.53 -4.44 2.17
C VAL A 262 -3.14 -4.93 2.60
N SER A 263 -2.50 -4.27 3.57
CA SER A 263 -1.17 -4.66 4.06
C SER A 263 -1.20 -6.03 4.73
N ARG A 264 -2.20 -6.31 5.58
CA ARG A 264 -2.38 -7.60 6.25
C ARG A 264 -2.57 -8.74 5.24
N LYS A 265 -3.43 -8.55 4.23
CA LYS A 265 -3.66 -9.54 3.18
C LYS A 265 -2.40 -9.81 2.37
N LEU A 266 -1.70 -8.75 1.94
CA LEU A 266 -0.43 -8.89 1.22
C LEU A 266 0.60 -9.67 2.04
N PHE A 267 0.71 -9.37 3.33
CA PHE A 267 1.61 -10.07 4.23
C PHE A 267 1.25 -11.56 4.36
N GLN A 268 -0.04 -11.87 4.56
CA GLN A 268 -0.53 -13.24 4.67
C GLN A 268 -0.26 -14.04 3.39
N GLU A 269 -0.59 -13.48 2.23
CA GLU A 269 -0.30 -14.14 0.94
C GLU A 269 1.21 -14.33 0.75
N ARG A 270 2.02 -13.31 1.00
CA ARG A 270 3.48 -13.43 0.86
C ARG A 270 4.06 -14.50 1.79
N MET A 271 3.55 -14.63 3.01
CA MET A 271 3.94 -15.69 3.95
C MET A 271 3.63 -17.09 3.39
N LEU A 272 2.47 -17.28 2.79
CA LEU A 272 2.08 -18.55 2.17
C LEU A 272 2.97 -18.89 0.98
N TYR A 273 3.21 -17.93 0.08
CA TYR A 273 4.10 -18.12 -1.06
C TYR A 273 5.54 -18.41 -0.63
N ARG A 274 6.03 -17.73 0.41
CA ARG A 274 7.36 -18.01 0.97
C ARG A 274 7.47 -19.44 1.48
N LYS A 275 6.48 -19.94 2.23
CA LYS A 275 6.46 -21.35 2.67
C LYS A 275 6.47 -22.31 1.49
N LYS A 276 5.72 -22.02 0.42
CA LYS A 276 5.74 -22.81 -0.81
C LYS A 276 7.13 -22.82 -1.44
N GLU A 277 7.77 -21.67 -1.58
CA GLU A 277 9.14 -21.52 -2.10
C GLU A 277 10.15 -22.34 -1.27
N GLU A 278 10.03 -22.31 0.07
CA GLU A 278 10.87 -23.09 0.98
C GLU A 278 10.68 -24.62 0.81
N VAL A 279 9.42 -25.08 0.68
CA VAL A 279 9.12 -26.52 0.43
C VAL A 279 9.71 -26.98 -0.89
N GLU A 280 9.59 -26.17 -1.93
CA GLU A 280 10.16 -26.47 -3.25
C GLU A 280 11.69 -26.49 -3.22
N ALA A 281 12.31 -25.55 -2.48
CA ALA A 281 13.76 -25.56 -2.29
C ALA A 281 14.27 -26.82 -1.57
N VAL A 282 13.54 -27.29 -0.56
CA VAL A 282 13.87 -28.54 0.13
C VAL A 282 13.73 -29.76 -0.78
N ARG A 283 12.70 -29.79 -1.63
CA ARG A 283 12.44 -30.93 -2.53
C ARG A 283 13.41 -31.00 -3.71
N HIS A 284 13.82 -29.86 -4.23
CA HIS A 284 14.61 -29.75 -5.46
C HIS A 284 16.05 -29.29 -5.26
N GLY A 285 16.45 -29.04 -4.01
CA GLY A 285 17.76 -28.51 -3.62
C GLY A 285 17.83 -26.97 -3.67
N LEU A 286 18.83 -26.41 -2.99
CA LEU A 286 19.03 -24.95 -2.86
C LEU A 286 19.25 -24.23 -4.21
N GLU A 287 19.73 -24.97 -5.20
CA GLU A 287 19.94 -24.43 -6.56
C GLU A 287 18.63 -24.06 -7.25
N TYR A 288 17.52 -24.72 -6.93
CA TYR A 288 16.20 -24.43 -7.50
C TYR A 288 15.73 -22.99 -7.29
N LEU A 289 16.04 -22.40 -6.14
CA LEU A 289 15.71 -20.99 -5.85
C LEU A 289 16.59 -19.98 -6.64
N ARG A 290 17.78 -20.42 -7.10
CA ARG A 290 18.67 -19.58 -7.92
C ARG A 290 18.21 -19.50 -9.37
N TYR A 291 17.46 -20.51 -9.86
CA TYR A 291 17.04 -20.63 -11.26
C TYR A 291 15.59 -20.20 -11.54
N ARG A 292 14.87 -19.67 -10.54
CA ARG A 292 13.54 -19.10 -10.80
C ARG A 292 13.66 -17.73 -11.43
N ASP A 293 13.44 -17.67 -12.74
CA ASP A 293 13.40 -16.41 -13.49
C ASP A 293 12.24 -15.50 -13.03
N LYS A 294 11.16 -16.10 -12.52
CA LYS A 294 9.97 -15.35 -12.08
C LYS A 294 9.35 -15.95 -10.82
N ARG A 295 9.11 -15.12 -9.81
CA ARG A 295 8.37 -15.49 -8.59
C ARG A 295 6.86 -15.51 -8.88
N GLU A 296 6.13 -16.44 -8.26
CA GLU A 296 4.66 -16.45 -8.33
C GLU A 296 4.06 -15.21 -7.66
N MET A 297 4.62 -14.78 -6.55
CA MET A 297 4.29 -13.52 -5.90
C MET A 297 5.55 -12.65 -5.81
N PRO A 298 5.55 -11.45 -6.38
CA PRO A 298 6.68 -10.55 -6.33
C PRO A 298 6.96 -10.07 -4.89
N MET A 299 8.17 -9.58 -4.65
CA MET A 299 8.45 -8.76 -3.47
C MET A 299 7.73 -7.42 -3.63
N VAL A 300 6.99 -7.02 -2.61
CA VAL A 300 6.16 -5.82 -2.67
C VAL A 300 6.76 -4.70 -1.84
N TRP A 301 7.03 -3.56 -2.49
CA TRP A 301 7.36 -2.31 -1.81
C TRP A 301 6.08 -1.56 -1.49
N LEU A 302 5.73 -1.52 -0.19
CA LEU A 302 4.60 -0.73 0.30
C LEU A 302 5.07 0.68 0.61
N MET A 303 4.44 1.67 0.01
CA MET A 303 4.78 3.08 0.18
C MET A 303 3.57 3.81 0.77
N LEU A 304 3.78 4.40 1.95
CA LEU A 304 2.74 5.15 2.67
C LEU A 304 3.09 6.63 2.60
N ASP A 305 2.29 7.39 1.87
CA ASP A 305 2.36 8.85 1.93
C ASP A 305 1.65 9.34 3.19
N GLU A 306 2.18 10.40 3.83
CA GLU A 306 1.68 10.98 5.07
C GLU A 306 1.48 9.93 6.21
N ALA A 307 2.47 9.02 6.38
CA ALA A 307 2.40 7.91 7.34
C ALA A 307 2.05 8.34 8.78
N HIS A 308 2.30 9.60 9.15
CA HIS A 308 1.96 10.14 10.47
C HIS A 308 0.45 10.17 10.77
N GLU A 309 -0.41 10.09 9.74
CA GLU A 309 -1.86 9.99 9.90
C GLU A 309 -2.30 8.60 10.42
N PHE A 310 -1.45 7.59 10.27
CA PHE A 310 -1.76 6.18 10.55
C PHE A 310 -0.94 5.59 11.69
N LEU A 311 0.13 6.28 12.10
CA LEU A 311 1.06 5.84 13.15
C LEU A 311 0.98 6.80 14.35
N PRO A 312 -0.02 6.66 15.25
CA PRO A 312 -0.18 7.54 16.38
C PRO A 312 0.95 7.34 17.40
N ARG A 313 1.26 8.38 18.17
CA ARG A 313 2.24 8.31 19.26
C ARG A 313 1.80 7.36 20.37
N GLU A 314 0.51 7.35 20.66
CA GLU A 314 -0.11 6.57 21.73
C GLU A 314 -1.40 5.93 21.21
N GLY A 315 -1.72 4.74 21.73
CA GLY A 315 -2.91 3.98 21.34
C GLY A 315 -2.69 3.06 20.14
N LYS A 316 -3.78 2.40 19.74
CA LYS A 316 -3.82 1.52 18.56
C LYS A 316 -4.70 2.14 17.50
N THR A 317 -4.29 2.01 16.25
CA THR A 317 -5.15 2.28 15.09
C THR A 317 -5.40 0.99 14.33
N VAL A 318 -6.32 1.01 13.38
CA VAL A 318 -6.55 -0.12 12.48
C VAL A 318 -5.27 -0.46 11.69
N ALA A 319 -4.37 0.50 11.50
CA ALA A 319 -3.11 0.32 10.75
C ALA A 319 -1.93 -0.13 11.61
N THR A 320 -2.04 -0.16 12.94
CA THR A 320 -1.01 -0.63 13.90
C THR A 320 -1.45 -1.88 14.64
#